data_4477c9bb438f86c1a1b95b52762c09be
#
_entry.id   4477c9bb438f86c1a1b95b52762c09be
#
_cell.length_a   1.000
_cell.length_b   1.000
_cell.length_c   1.000
_cell.angle_alpha   90.00
_cell.angle_beta   90.00
_cell.angle_gamma   90.00
#
_symmetry.space_group_name_H-M   'P 1'
#
loop_
_entity.id
_entity.type
_entity.pdbx_description
1 polymer ?
#
loop_
_entity_poly.entity_id
_entity_poly.type
_entity_poly.pdbx_seq_one_letter_code
_entity_poly.pdbx_strand_id
1 'polypeptide(L)'
;TIVLSGALEHKDDMGNGGVIRPGDVQVMSAGEGVHHSEFNPSPIEPVSLFQLWIYPHTQNIASRYDQASFDWQNMKNDQKTLVSSDNRPDSLLIHANASVTMGVYEANQETTYVLNNAKY
;
A
#
# COMPACT_ATOMS: atom_id res chain seq x y z
N THR A 1 2.11 -1.33 2.84
CA THR A 1 2.07 -0.42 4.00
C THR A 1 1.35 0.87 3.61
N ILE A 2 0.44 1.34 4.44
CA ILE A 2 -0.31 2.59 4.28
C ILE A 2 -0.17 3.36 5.60
N VAL A 3 0.46 4.52 5.58
CA VAL A 3 0.62 5.36 6.78
C VAL A 3 -0.58 6.30 6.90
N LEU A 4 -1.21 6.32 8.08
CA LEU A 4 -2.36 7.18 8.39
C LEU A 4 -1.95 8.49 9.07
N SER A 5 -0.96 8.43 9.96
CA SER A 5 -0.39 9.60 10.63
C SER A 5 1.06 9.35 11.03
N GLY A 6 1.83 10.40 11.22
CA GLY A 6 3.25 10.31 11.51
C GLY A 6 4.08 9.92 10.29
N ALA A 7 5.12 9.13 10.48
CA ALA A 7 5.99 8.65 9.41
C ALA A 7 6.60 7.29 9.75
N LEU A 8 6.86 6.47 8.73
CA LEU A 8 7.58 5.22 8.83
C LEU A 8 8.83 5.30 7.95
N GLU A 9 10.01 5.03 8.51
CA GLU A 9 11.24 4.91 7.72
C GLU A 9 11.52 3.45 7.43
N HIS A 10 11.76 3.14 6.15
CA HIS A 10 12.11 1.82 5.64
C HIS A 10 13.53 1.80 5.11
N LYS A 11 14.24 0.71 5.35
CA LYS A 11 15.53 0.38 4.73
C LYS A 11 15.59 -1.11 4.46
N ASP A 12 16.11 -1.49 3.29
CA ASP A 12 16.31 -2.89 2.92
C ASP A 12 17.72 -3.19 2.42
N ASP A 13 18.02 -4.47 2.25
CA ASP A 13 19.31 -4.96 1.77
C ASP A 13 19.44 -4.95 0.23
N MET A 14 18.39 -4.54 -0.48
CA MET A 14 18.40 -4.29 -1.94
C MET A 14 18.85 -2.87 -2.30
N GLY A 15 19.09 -2.01 -1.32
CA GLY A 15 19.49 -0.62 -1.50
C GLY A 15 18.33 0.37 -1.54
N ASN A 16 17.09 -0.08 -1.29
CA ASN A 16 15.96 0.83 -1.17
C ASN A 16 15.89 1.38 0.26
N GLY A 17 15.42 2.61 0.35
CA GLY A 17 15.15 3.26 1.62
C GLY A 17 14.39 4.56 1.40
N GLY A 18 13.62 4.93 2.40
CA GLY A 18 12.82 6.15 2.33
C GLY A 18 11.86 6.29 3.50
N VAL A 19 11.20 7.42 3.53
CA VAL A 19 10.19 7.74 4.54
C VAL A 19 8.82 7.71 3.89
N ILE A 20 7.93 6.91 4.46
CA ILE A 20 6.54 6.75 4.06
C ILE A 20 5.69 7.63 4.96
N ARG A 21 4.89 8.51 4.38
CA ARG A 21 4.05 9.49 5.08
C ARG A 21 2.57 9.32 4.73
N PRO A 22 1.63 9.97 5.43
CA PRO A 22 0.23 10.03 5.02
C PRO A 22 0.10 10.48 3.56
N GLY A 23 -0.63 9.69 2.77
CA GLY A 23 -0.70 9.84 1.31
C GLY A 23 0.19 8.87 0.55
N ASP A 24 1.27 8.37 1.16
CA ASP A 24 2.11 7.37 0.53
C ASP A 24 1.59 5.95 0.76
N VAL A 25 1.79 5.11 -0.24
CA VAL A 25 1.58 3.67 -0.18
C VAL A 25 2.85 2.96 -0.62
N GLN A 26 3.28 1.99 0.15
CA GLN A 26 4.43 1.15 -0.16
C GLN A 26 3.97 -0.27 -0.43
N VAL A 27 4.54 -0.88 -1.47
CA VAL A 27 4.42 -2.30 -1.77
C VAL A 27 5.83 -2.92 -1.74
N MET A 28 5.97 -4.01 -1.00
CA MET A 28 7.18 -4.82 -1.00
C MET A 28 6.81 -6.27 -1.31
N SER A 29 7.43 -6.83 -2.33
CA SER A 29 7.37 -8.26 -2.63
C SER A 29 8.66 -8.90 -2.14
N ALA A 30 8.56 -9.79 -1.15
CA ALA A 30 9.74 -10.43 -0.57
C ALA A 30 10.44 -11.37 -1.55
N GLY A 31 9.70 -11.95 -2.50
CA GLY A 31 10.26 -12.80 -3.54
C GLY A 31 11.08 -13.97 -2.97
N GLU A 32 12.35 -14.03 -3.33
CA GLU A 32 13.30 -15.03 -2.83
C GLU A 32 13.80 -14.74 -1.40
N GLY A 33 13.40 -13.59 -0.85
CA GLY A 33 13.76 -13.12 0.48
C GLY A 33 14.31 -11.69 0.45
N VAL A 34 14.03 -10.94 1.49
CA VAL A 34 14.53 -9.58 1.71
C VAL A 34 14.71 -9.37 3.21
N HIS A 35 15.81 -8.73 3.58
CA HIS A 35 16.00 -8.23 4.93
C HIS A 35 15.70 -6.74 4.94
N HIS A 36 14.85 -6.31 5.84
CA HIS A 36 14.50 -4.91 5.97
C HIS A 36 14.30 -4.51 7.42
N SER A 37 14.32 -3.22 7.65
CA SER A 37 13.97 -2.61 8.92
C SER A 37 12.94 -1.51 8.70
N GLU A 38 12.01 -1.40 9.62
CA GLU A 38 10.99 -0.34 9.65
C GLU A 38 10.97 0.27 11.05
N PHE A 39 11.00 1.58 11.13
CA PHE A 39 10.99 2.28 12.41
C PHE A 39 10.34 3.66 12.29
N ASN A 40 9.87 4.18 13.41
CA ASN A 40 9.39 5.54 13.49
C ASN A 40 10.60 6.50 13.57
N PRO A 41 10.81 7.37 12.57
CA PRO A 41 11.93 8.31 12.57
C PRO A 41 11.75 9.48 13.57
N SER A 42 10.55 9.68 14.10
CA SER A 42 10.26 10.78 15.02
C SER A 42 10.54 10.37 16.47
N PRO A 43 11.24 11.20 17.24
CA PRO A 43 11.43 10.95 18.67
C PRO A 43 10.21 11.33 19.55
N ILE A 44 9.20 12.02 18.97
CA ILE A 44 8.10 12.61 19.73
C ILE A 44 6.71 12.31 19.16
N GLU A 45 6.60 12.05 17.86
CA GLU A 45 5.33 11.80 17.21
C GLU A 45 5.10 10.29 17.01
N PRO A 46 3.92 9.75 17.39
CA PRO A 46 3.60 8.37 17.08
C PRO A 46 3.32 8.18 15.59
N VAL A 47 3.53 6.97 15.10
CA VAL A 47 3.10 6.54 13.76
C VAL A 47 1.87 5.64 13.89
N SER A 48 0.88 5.86 13.00
CA SER A 48 -0.27 4.99 12.82
C SER A 48 -0.33 4.51 11.37
N LEU A 49 -0.43 3.21 11.16
CA LEU A 49 -0.37 2.62 9.83
C LEU A 49 -1.16 1.32 9.73
N PHE A 50 -1.48 0.93 8.50
CA PHE A 50 -1.85 -0.44 8.14
C PHE A 50 -0.69 -1.13 7.44
N GLN A 51 -0.37 -2.35 7.87
CA GLN A 51 0.51 -3.26 7.16
C GLN A 51 -0.27 -4.51 6.79
N LEU A 52 -0.50 -4.70 5.48
CA LEU A 52 -1.27 -5.80 4.92
C LEU A 52 -0.31 -6.86 4.38
N TRP A 53 -0.49 -8.09 4.79
CA TRP A 53 0.26 -9.23 4.28
C TRP A 53 -0.63 -10.01 3.32
N ILE A 54 -0.23 -10.04 2.06
CA ILE A 54 -0.99 -10.68 0.98
C ILE A 54 -0.11 -11.76 0.37
N TYR A 55 -0.61 -12.99 0.33
CA TYR A 55 0.12 -14.10 -0.27
C TYR A 55 0.13 -13.98 -1.80
N PRO A 56 1.31 -14.05 -2.44
CA PRO A 56 1.39 -13.99 -3.89
C PRO A 56 0.84 -15.28 -4.52
N HIS A 57 0.27 -15.15 -5.71
CA HIS A 57 -0.17 -16.30 -6.50
C HIS A 57 0.99 -16.93 -7.33
N THR A 58 2.11 -16.23 -7.47
CA THR A 58 3.30 -16.69 -8.15
C THR A 58 4.45 -16.74 -7.15
N GLN A 59 5.10 -17.89 -7.06
CA GLN A 59 6.30 -18.08 -6.23
C GLN A 59 7.57 -17.76 -7.03
N ASN A 60 8.68 -17.53 -6.33
CA ASN A 60 10.01 -17.30 -6.90
C ASN A 60 10.07 -16.10 -7.86
N ILE A 61 9.32 -15.06 -7.57
CA ILE A 61 9.46 -13.77 -8.24
C ILE A 61 10.64 -12.99 -7.63
N ALA A 62 11.25 -12.12 -8.41
CA ALA A 62 12.29 -11.23 -7.89
C ALA A 62 11.75 -10.36 -6.75
N SER A 63 12.56 -10.14 -5.73
CA SER A 63 12.26 -9.19 -4.67
C SER A 63 12.07 -7.79 -5.27
N ARG A 64 11.08 -7.06 -4.79
CA ARG A 64 10.71 -5.77 -5.35
C ARG A 64 10.23 -4.82 -4.27
N TYR A 65 10.64 -3.57 -4.37
CA TYR A 65 10.12 -2.43 -3.61
C TYR A 65 9.52 -1.41 -4.56
N ASP A 66 8.38 -0.83 -4.20
CA ASP A 66 7.77 0.26 -4.92
C ASP A 66 6.98 1.15 -3.96
N GLN A 67 6.94 2.46 -4.24
CA GLN A 67 6.23 3.44 -3.44
C GLN A 67 5.63 4.50 -4.35
N ALA A 68 4.41 4.91 -4.05
CA ALA A 68 3.74 6.00 -4.74
C ALA A 68 2.97 6.87 -3.74
N SER A 69 2.86 8.15 -4.07
CA SER A 69 2.03 9.10 -3.33
C SER A 69 0.67 9.25 -4.01
N PHE A 70 -0.38 9.21 -3.20
CA PHE A 70 -1.77 9.37 -3.61
C PHE A 70 -2.35 10.61 -2.93
N ASP A 71 -3.00 11.46 -3.70
CA ASP A 71 -3.68 12.63 -3.15
C ASP A 71 -5.01 12.23 -2.51
N TRP A 72 -5.01 12.10 -1.19
CA TRP A 72 -6.19 11.70 -0.42
C TRP A 72 -7.31 12.74 -0.46
N GLN A 73 -7.02 14.00 -0.75
CA GLN A 73 -8.05 15.03 -0.90
C GLN A 73 -8.90 14.78 -2.15
N ASN A 74 -8.28 14.25 -3.20
CA ASN A 74 -8.96 13.84 -4.42
C ASN A 74 -9.68 12.47 -4.32
N MET A 75 -9.64 11.82 -3.16
CA MET A 75 -10.41 10.60 -2.86
C MET A 75 -11.71 10.90 -2.10
N LYS A 76 -12.07 12.18 -1.94
CA LYS A 76 -13.26 12.58 -1.19
C LYS A 76 -14.52 12.15 -1.93
N ASN A 77 -15.35 11.36 -1.25
CA ASN A 77 -16.57 10.75 -1.77
C ASN A 77 -16.35 9.88 -3.03
N ASP A 78 -15.12 9.41 -3.22
CA ASP A 78 -14.74 8.53 -4.32
C ASP A 78 -13.84 7.40 -3.80
N GLN A 79 -13.76 6.33 -4.55
CA GLN A 79 -12.95 5.17 -4.23
C GLN A 79 -11.82 5.02 -5.24
N LYS A 80 -10.58 5.02 -4.74
CA LYS A 80 -9.39 4.88 -5.55
C LYS A 80 -8.70 3.55 -5.30
N THR A 81 -8.28 2.87 -6.36
CA THR A 81 -7.43 1.69 -6.26
C THR A 81 -5.99 2.13 -6.02
N LEU A 82 -5.42 1.74 -4.90
CA LEU A 82 -4.04 2.05 -4.53
C LEU A 82 -3.06 0.97 -4.99
N VAL A 83 -3.52 -0.29 -4.93
CA VAL A 83 -2.73 -1.48 -5.27
C VAL A 83 -3.60 -2.44 -6.05
N SER A 84 -3.07 -3.03 -7.11
CA SER A 84 -3.80 -4.01 -7.94
C SER A 84 -2.88 -5.02 -8.60
N SER A 85 -3.47 -6.09 -9.13
CA SER A 85 -2.78 -7.07 -9.97
C SER A 85 -2.75 -6.71 -11.46
N ASP A 86 -3.47 -5.70 -11.87
CA ASP A 86 -3.69 -5.34 -13.30
C ASP A 86 -2.70 -4.27 -13.72
N ASN A 87 -1.58 -4.13 -13.36
CA ASN A 87 -0.54 -3.21 -13.86
C ASN A 87 -1.08 -1.91 -14.51
N ARG A 88 -2.07 -1.30 -13.85
CA ARG A 88 -2.65 -0.02 -14.30
C ARG A 88 -1.75 1.15 -13.88
N PRO A 89 -1.72 2.26 -14.63
CA PRO A 89 -0.77 3.34 -14.41
C PRO A 89 -0.99 4.15 -13.12
N ASP A 90 -2.17 4.04 -12.52
CA ASP A 90 -2.61 4.79 -11.34
C ASP A 90 -2.62 3.97 -10.04
N SER A 91 -2.02 2.78 -10.04
CA SER A 91 -1.90 1.92 -8.86
C SER A 91 -0.55 1.21 -8.81
N LEU A 92 -0.16 0.81 -7.61
CA LEU A 92 1.00 -0.05 -7.41
C LEU A 92 0.66 -1.50 -7.75
N LEU A 93 1.59 -2.20 -8.40
CA LEU A 93 1.42 -3.59 -8.82
C LEU A 93 1.70 -4.54 -7.66
N ILE A 94 0.85 -5.58 -7.52
CA ILE A 94 1.13 -6.77 -6.70
C ILE A 94 0.92 -8.06 -7.50
N HIS A 95 1.65 -9.11 -7.13
CA HIS A 95 1.52 -10.44 -7.74
C HIS A 95 0.57 -11.34 -6.94
N ALA A 96 -0.66 -10.84 -6.73
CA ALA A 96 -1.71 -11.56 -6.01
C ALA A 96 -3.08 -11.19 -6.58
N ASN A 97 -4.04 -12.12 -6.55
CA ASN A 97 -5.42 -11.83 -6.96
C ASN A 97 -6.14 -10.98 -5.91
N ALA A 98 -5.64 -9.78 -5.71
CA ALA A 98 -6.16 -8.84 -4.74
C ALA A 98 -6.03 -7.41 -5.26
N SER A 99 -6.87 -6.54 -4.73
CA SER A 99 -6.72 -5.09 -4.86
C SER A 99 -6.93 -4.42 -3.51
N VAL A 100 -6.26 -3.31 -3.31
CA VAL A 100 -6.46 -2.44 -2.16
C VAL A 100 -7.02 -1.13 -2.64
N THR A 101 -8.20 -0.80 -2.16
CA THR A 101 -8.88 0.45 -2.47
C THR A 101 -9.07 1.29 -1.22
N MET A 102 -9.09 2.58 -1.37
CA MET A 102 -9.30 3.54 -0.30
C MET A 102 -10.17 4.69 -0.78
N GLY A 103 -10.96 5.25 0.13
CA GLY A 103 -11.74 6.46 -0.09
C GLY A 103 -11.97 7.20 1.23
N VAL A 104 -12.24 8.47 1.13
CA VAL A 104 -12.63 9.34 2.25
C VAL A 104 -14.06 9.80 2.01
N TYR A 105 -14.98 9.37 2.86
CA TYR A 105 -16.41 9.65 2.69
C TYR A 105 -16.91 10.61 3.76
N GLU A 106 -17.67 11.60 3.33
CA GLU A 106 -18.41 12.49 4.23
C GLU A 106 -19.59 11.75 4.87
N ALA A 107 -20.14 12.31 5.92
CA ALA A 107 -21.33 11.77 6.56
C ALA A 107 -22.49 11.64 5.56
N ASN A 108 -23.25 10.55 5.65
CA ASN A 108 -24.37 10.20 4.78
C ASN A 108 -24.02 9.97 3.30
N GLN A 109 -22.74 9.74 2.97
CA GLN A 109 -22.36 9.31 1.62
C GLN A 109 -22.39 7.77 1.54
N GLU A 110 -22.89 7.28 0.41
CA GLU A 110 -22.92 5.85 0.08
C GLU A 110 -22.04 5.58 -1.12
N THR A 111 -21.38 4.44 -1.12
CA THR A 111 -20.64 3.93 -2.29
C THR A 111 -20.99 2.49 -2.55
N THR A 112 -20.92 2.07 -3.80
CA THR A 112 -21.12 0.69 -4.20
C THR A 112 -19.83 0.12 -4.76
N TYR A 113 -19.34 -0.96 -4.16
CA TYR A 113 -18.23 -1.72 -4.69
C TYR A 113 -18.73 -3.01 -5.33
N VAL A 114 -18.44 -3.20 -6.62
CA VAL A 114 -18.82 -4.41 -7.35
C VAL A 114 -17.66 -5.42 -7.27
N LEU A 115 -17.91 -6.53 -6.61
CA LEU A 115 -16.98 -7.66 -6.57
C LEU A 115 -17.04 -8.42 -7.91
N ASN A 116 -15.98 -8.37 -8.68
CA ASN A 116 -15.85 -9.16 -9.90
C ASN A 116 -15.35 -10.56 -9.53
N ASN A 117 -16.13 -11.60 -9.85
CA ASN A 117 -15.80 -13.01 -9.62
C ASN A 117 -15.59 -13.39 -8.13
N ALA A 118 -16.53 -13.03 -7.29
CA ALA A 118 -16.53 -13.47 -5.89
C ALA A 118 -16.64 -15.00 -5.80
N LYS A 119 -15.49 -15.67 -5.70
CA LYS A 119 -15.35 -16.97 -5.07
C LYS A 119 -14.63 -16.74 -3.74
N TYR A 120 -15.40 -16.47 -2.73
CA TYR A 120 -14.95 -16.41 -1.32
C TYR A 120 -15.68 -17.47 -0.53
#